data_b5822f9f920359048fce2873b5e2d7fb
#
_entry.id   b5822f9f920359048fce2873b5e2d7fb
#
_cell.length_a   1.000
_cell.length_b   1.000
_cell.length_c   1.000
_cell.angle_alpha   90.00
_cell.angle_beta   90.00
_cell.angle_gamma   90.00
#
_symmetry.space_group_name_H-M   'P 1'
#
loop_
_entity.id
_entity.type
_entity.pdbx_description
1 polymer ?
#
loop_
_entity_poly.entity_id
_entity_poly.type
_entity_poly.pdbx_seq_one_letter_code
_entity_poly.pdbx_strand_id
1 'polypeptide(L)'
;RVGASVQSPFVPTLRLDATQPLGETIAALNKFQPEALVAYASVGRLLALAQLEGQLEIAPHSVFTSSEVLTEESRSLIAKAWGKPPMNVYAATETATIAAECEYRVGMHFFEDLVITEVVDDQYRPVPPGEYGEKIFVTVLFSRTQPLIRYEMSDSIRLTDEICPSGKPYALIDGIQGRHEEVLHLPTPSGETVAIHPNVFHDVLDLIPTGGWQVILEPTGLRLLLVGVRNRDDELKLLSALR
;
A
#
# COMPACT_ATOMS: atom_id res chain seq x y z
N ARG A 1 -11.26 11.63 -10.48
CA ARG A 1 -11.95 11.61 -9.15
C ARG A 1 -12.79 10.35 -9.06
N VAL A 2 -12.17 9.21 -8.81
CA VAL A 2 -12.88 7.96 -8.59
C VAL A 2 -13.57 8.07 -7.22
N GLY A 3 -14.86 7.76 -7.17
CA GLY A 3 -15.63 7.71 -5.91
C GLY A 3 -16.31 9.01 -5.47
N ALA A 4 -16.31 10.07 -6.26
CA ALA A 4 -17.05 11.31 -5.92
C ALA A 4 -18.59 11.17 -5.96
N SER A 5 -19.11 10.06 -6.49
CA SER A 5 -20.53 9.90 -6.81
C SER A 5 -21.35 9.09 -5.80
N VAL A 6 -20.72 8.49 -4.76
CA VAL A 6 -21.45 7.67 -3.79
C VAL A 6 -21.43 8.38 -2.44
N GLN A 7 -22.33 9.32 -2.24
CA GLN A 7 -22.70 9.77 -0.89
C GLN A 7 -23.91 8.98 -0.45
N SER A 8 -23.75 8.18 0.58
CA SER A 8 -24.87 7.53 1.25
C SER A 8 -25.56 8.54 2.16
N PRO A 9 -26.88 8.71 2.09
CA PRO A 9 -27.60 9.56 3.05
C PRO A 9 -27.59 8.96 4.45
N PHE A 10 -27.23 7.68 4.60
CA PHE A 10 -27.24 6.96 5.88
C PHE A 10 -25.85 6.87 6.52
N VAL A 11 -24.77 7.12 5.77
CA VAL A 11 -23.39 7.04 6.27
C VAL A 11 -22.70 8.37 5.97
N PRO A 12 -22.54 9.24 6.97
CA PRO A 12 -21.78 10.47 6.80
C PRO A 12 -20.37 10.15 6.31
N THR A 13 -19.96 10.74 5.20
CA THR A 13 -18.65 10.49 4.59
C THR A 13 -17.94 11.80 4.36
N LEU A 14 -16.75 11.96 4.93
CA LEU A 14 -15.82 13.04 4.63
C LEU A 14 -14.76 12.53 3.66
N ARG A 15 -14.61 13.20 2.51
CA ARG A 15 -13.57 12.90 1.52
C ARG A 15 -12.61 14.07 1.47
N LEU A 16 -11.35 13.76 1.64
CA LEU A 16 -10.24 14.71 1.63
C LEU A 16 -9.31 14.35 0.46
N ASP A 17 -8.74 15.38 -0.14
CA ASP A 17 -7.74 15.20 -1.20
C ASP A 17 -6.38 14.95 -0.54
N ALA A 18 -5.68 13.89 -0.95
CA ALA A 18 -4.37 13.54 -0.40
C ALA A 18 -3.29 14.59 -0.70
N THR A 19 -3.53 15.48 -1.65
CA THR A 19 -2.60 16.56 -2.03
C THR A 19 -2.83 17.86 -1.26
N GLN A 20 -3.91 17.94 -0.45
CA GLN A 20 -4.15 19.14 0.35
C GLN A 20 -3.17 19.23 1.53
N PRO A 21 -2.91 20.44 2.07
CA PRO A 21 -2.05 20.64 3.22
C PRO A 21 -2.47 19.79 4.42
N LEU A 22 -1.52 19.12 5.06
CA LEU A 22 -1.78 18.22 6.20
C LEU A 22 -2.57 18.91 7.33
N GLY A 23 -2.29 20.19 7.61
CA GLY A 23 -3.01 20.96 8.64
C GLY A 23 -4.50 21.12 8.35
N GLU A 24 -4.89 21.26 7.08
CA GLU A 24 -6.31 21.31 6.66
C GLU A 24 -6.99 19.96 6.84
N THR A 25 -6.28 18.88 6.50
CA THR A 25 -6.74 17.50 6.72
C THR A 25 -6.97 17.24 8.20
N ILE A 26 -6.02 17.61 9.06
CA ILE A 26 -6.10 17.48 10.52
C ILE A 26 -7.32 18.27 11.06
N ALA A 27 -7.47 19.53 10.67
CA ALA A 27 -8.59 20.35 11.12
C ALA A 27 -9.96 19.75 10.71
N ALA A 28 -10.05 19.24 9.48
CA ALA A 28 -11.27 18.61 8.97
C ALA A 28 -11.59 17.30 9.71
N LEU A 29 -10.60 16.46 9.98
CA LEU A 29 -10.75 15.19 10.72
C LEU A 29 -11.12 15.44 12.20
N ASN A 30 -10.47 16.40 12.85
CA ASN A 30 -10.81 16.80 14.22
C ASN A 30 -12.27 17.27 14.35
N LYS A 31 -12.79 17.94 13.32
CA LYS A 31 -14.20 18.36 13.30
C LYS A 31 -15.14 17.19 12.99
N PHE A 32 -14.75 16.29 12.09
CA PHE A 32 -15.61 15.21 11.59
C PHE A 32 -15.69 14.02 12.54
N GLN A 33 -14.62 13.69 13.27
CA GLN A 33 -14.53 12.58 14.22
C GLN A 33 -14.92 11.23 13.57
N PRO A 34 -14.13 10.69 12.63
CA PRO A 34 -14.48 9.49 11.88
C PRO A 34 -14.48 8.24 12.77
N GLU A 35 -15.47 7.37 12.60
CA GLU A 35 -15.47 6.01 13.17
C GLU A 35 -14.60 5.04 12.35
N ALA A 36 -14.49 5.27 11.04
CA ALA A 36 -13.63 4.52 10.15
C ALA A 36 -12.74 5.48 9.35
N LEU A 37 -11.44 5.22 9.34
CA LEU A 37 -10.45 5.97 8.58
C LEU A 37 -9.92 5.09 7.44
N VAL A 38 -10.02 5.59 6.21
CA VAL A 38 -9.42 4.95 5.02
C VAL A 38 -8.41 5.91 4.42
N ALA A 39 -7.17 5.49 4.27
CA ALA A 39 -6.09 6.35 3.80
C ALA A 39 -5.05 5.55 2.98
N TYR A 40 -4.25 6.25 2.19
CA TYR A 40 -2.98 5.71 1.72
C TYR A 40 -2.08 5.39 2.91
N ALA A 41 -1.19 4.40 2.78
CA ALA A 41 -0.32 4.00 3.89
C ALA A 41 0.56 5.16 4.38
N SER A 42 1.10 5.96 3.47
CA SER A 42 1.89 7.15 3.76
C SER A 42 1.09 8.23 4.50
N VAL A 43 -0.14 8.50 4.06
CA VAL A 43 -1.04 9.45 4.72
C VAL A 43 -1.45 8.95 6.10
N GLY A 44 -1.77 7.67 6.23
CA GLY A 44 -2.07 7.03 7.52
C GLY A 44 -0.92 7.18 8.52
N ARG A 45 0.32 7.02 8.05
CA ARG A 45 1.54 7.25 8.84
C ARG A 45 1.65 8.71 9.31
N LEU A 46 1.44 9.68 8.43
CA LEU A 46 1.48 11.11 8.78
C LEU A 46 0.39 11.49 9.78
N LEU A 47 -0.82 10.99 9.62
CA LEU A 47 -1.93 11.20 10.55
C LEU A 47 -1.65 10.55 11.91
N ALA A 48 -1.03 9.37 11.93
CA ALA A 48 -0.62 8.70 13.16
C ALA A 48 0.43 9.52 13.93
N LEU A 49 1.40 10.12 13.24
CA LEU A 49 2.37 11.04 13.85
C LEU A 49 1.66 12.26 14.45
N ALA A 50 0.76 12.89 13.69
CA ALA A 50 -0.01 14.05 14.16
C ALA A 50 -0.88 13.70 15.39
N GLN A 51 -1.46 12.49 15.43
CA GLN A 51 -2.21 11.99 16.59
C GLN A 51 -1.30 11.84 17.81
N LEU A 52 -0.11 11.27 17.65
CA LEU A 52 0.84 11.08 18.76
C LEU A 52 1.46 12.41 19.25
N GLU A 53 1.54 13.40 18.38
CA GLU A 53 1.98 14.77 18.71
C GLU A 53 0.87 15.66 19.29
N GLY A 54 -0.37 15.15 19.39
CA GLY A 54 -1.52 15.87 19.91
C GLY A 54 -2.08 16.96 18.98
N GLN A 55 -1.74 16.93 17.70
CA GLN A 55 -2.29 17.82 16.67
C GLN A 55 -3.61 17.28 16.11
N LEU A 56 -3.70 15.95 15.98
CA LEU A 56 -4.90 15.22 15.60
C LEU A 56 -5.48 14.55 16.85
N GLU A 57 -6.79 14.67 17.05
CA GLU A 57 -7.53 14.12 18.18
C GLU A 57 -8.75 13.35 17.69
N ILE A 58 -8.55 12.18 17.11
CA ILE A 58 -9.61 11.28 16.65
C ILE A 58 -9.46 9.89 17.26
N ALA A 59 -10.54 9.12 17.33
CA ALA A 59 -10.56 7.77 17.87
C ALA A 59 -11.30 6.80 16.94
N PRO A 60 -10.80 6.53 15.73
CA PRO A 60 -11.46 5.63 14.79
C PRO A 60 -11.51 4.20 15.34
N HIS A 61 -12.65 3.54 15.17
CA HIS A 61 -12.81 2.12 15.52
C HIS A 61 -12.04 1.22 14.56
N SER A 62 -11.87 1.66 13.31
CA SER A 62 -11.17 0.91 12.26
C SER A 62 -10.33 1.83 11.40
N VAL A 63 -9.13 1.38 11.07
CA VAL A 63 -8.22 2.03 10.12
C VAL A 63 -7.92 1.07 8.98
N PHE A 64 -8.08 1.53 7.75
CA PHE A 64 -7.77 0.80 6.54
C PHE A 64 -6.71 1.56 5.75
N THR A 65 -5.73 0.82 5.25
CA THR A 65 -4.72 1.36 4.33
C THR A 65 -4.81 0.66 2.98
N SER A 66 -4.58 1.40 1.92
CA SER A 66 -4.67 0.87 0.55
C SER A 66 -3.78 1.65 -0.41
N SER A 67 -3.57 1.08 -1.60
CA SER A 67 -2.94 1.70 -2.77
C SER A 67 -1.45 2.04 -2.64
N GLU A 68 -0.83 1.75 -1.53
CA GLU A 68 0.60 1.87 -1.26
C GLU A 68 1.06 0.70 -0.39
N VAL A 69 2.37 0.48 -0.36
CA VAL A 69 2.96 -0.53 0.53
C VAL A 69 2.76 -0.11 1.99
N LEU A 70 2.17 -0.99 2.78
CA LEU A 70 2.07 -0.82 4.23
C LEU A 70 3.26 -1.53 4.89
N THR A 71 4.28 -0.76 5.24
CA THR A 71 5.44 -1.29 5.97
C THR A 71 5.11 -1.62 7.42
N GLU A 72 5.86 -2.52 8.04
CA GLU A 72 5.69 -2.88 9.47
C GLU A 72 5.93 -1.68 10.39
N GLU A 73 6.80 -0.75 10.02
CA GLU A 73 6.99 0.50 10.75
C GLU A 73 5.73 1.36 10.74
N SER A 74 5.16 1.59 9.54
CA SER A 74 3.92 2.35 9.40
C SER A 74 2.76 1.66 10.11
N ARG A 75 2.66 0.33 10.02
CA ARG A 75 1.68 -0.47 10.74
C ARG A 75 1.79 -0.29 12.26
N SER A 76 3.01 -0.40 12.79
CA SER A 76 3.30 -0.23 14.21
C SER A 76 3.00 1.18 14.72
N LEU A 77 3.34 2.19 13.92
CA LEU A 77 3.07 3.59 14.23
C LEU A 77 1.57 3.87 14.30
N ILE A 78 0.81 3.40 13.32
CA ILE A 78 -0.66 3.50 13.27
C ILE A 78 -1.29 2.77 14.47
N ALA A 79 -0.79 1.57 14.78
CA ALA A 79 -1.24 0.82 15.95
C ALA A 79 -0.97 1.56 17.27
N LYS A 80 0.17 2.24 17.39
CA LYS A 80 0.50 3.06 18.55
C LYS A 80 -0.41 4.26 18.69
N ALA A 81 -0.78 4.89 17.57
CA ALA A 81 -1.64 6.08 17.58
C ALA A 81 -3.08 5.77 17.99
N TRP A 82 -3.64 4.64 17.56
CA TRP A 82 -5.07 4.32 17.78
C TRP A 82 -5.33 2.97 18.47
N GLY A 83 -4.29 2.34 19.03
CA GLY A 83 -4.42 1.11 19.82
C GLY A 83 -4.70 -0.15 19.01
N LYS A 84 -4.80 -0.06 17.68
CA LYS A 84 -5.06 -1.17 16.76
C LYS A 84 -4.25 -1.00 15.47
N PRO A 85 -3.63 -2.06 14.95
CA PRO A 85 -2.99 -2.00 13.65
C PRO A 85 -4.05 -1.83 12.54
N PRO A 86 -3.72 -1.13 11.45
CA PRO A 86 -4.62 -0.99 10.31
C PRO A 86 -4.83 -2.34 9.62
N MET A 87 -5.92 -2.45 8.87
CA MET A 87 -6.13 -3.53 7.90
C MET A 87 -5.66 -3.07 6.53
N ASN A 88 -4.82 -3.88 5.89
CA ASN A 88 -4.35 -3.60 4.55
C ASN A 88 -5.35 -4.11 3.51
N VAL A 89 -5.58 -3.29 2.47
CA VAL A 89 -6.53 -3.56 1.39
C VAL A 89 -5.82 -3.41 0.05
N TYR A 90 -5.78 -4.47 -0.71
CA TYR A 90 -5.32 -4.46 -2.09
C TYR A 90 -6.49 -4.13 -3.02
N ALA A 91 -6.37 -3.05 -3.76
CA ALA A 91 -7.41 -2.54 -4.62
C ALA A 91 -6.84 -1.87 -5.87
N ALA A 92 -7.59 -1.89 -6.95
CA ALA A 92 -7.30 -1.15 -8.17
C ALA A 92 -8.53 -0.35 -8.63
N THR A 93 -8.29 0.70 -9.40
CA THR A 93 -9.37 1.55 -9.94
C THR A 93 -10.34 0.74 -10.80
N GLU A 94 -9.82 -0.24 -11.52
CA GLU A 94 -10.53 -1.08 -12.48
C GLU A 94 -11.46 -2.09 -11.80
N THR A 95 -11.08 -2.55 -10.61
CA THR A 95 -11.73 -3.70 -9.95
C THR A 95 -12.34 -3.37 -8.60
N ALA A 96 -12.10 -2.16 -8.04
CA ALA A 96 -12.29 -1.88 -6.63
C ALA A 96 -11.41 -2.82 -5.77
N THR A 97 -11.90 -3.34 -4.65
CA THR A 97 -11.12 -4.20 -3.76
C THR A 97 -10.92 -5.58 -4.38
N ILE A 98 -9.67 -6.04 -4.45
CA ILE A 98 -9.27 -7.37 -4.93
C ILE A 98 -9.06 -8.31 -3.75
N ALA A 99 -8.34 -7.85 -2.72
CA ALA A 99 -8.04 -8.62 -1.51
C ALA A 99 -7.97 -7.73 -0.28
N ALA A 100 -8.15 -8.30 0.91
CA ALA A 100 -7.96 -7.60 2.17
C ALA A 100 -7.49 -8.54 3.29
N GLU A 101 -6.77 -7.98 4.24
CA GLU A 101 -6.46 -8.67 5.50
C GLU A 101 -7.74 -8.97 6.29
N CYS A 102 -7.65 -9.96 7.14
CA CYS A 102 -8.59 -10.19 8.23
C CYS A 102 -7.92 -9.93 9.59
N GLU A 103 -8.63 -10.20 10.67
CA GLU A 103 -8.15 -10.02 12.05
C GLU A 103 -6.87 -10.80 12.39
N TYR A 104 -6.60 -11.92 11.69
CA TYR A 104 -5.43 -12.77 11.92
C TYR A 104 -4.17 -12.29 11.20
N ARG A 105 -4.31 -11.48 10.14
CA ARG A 105 -3.19 -10.88 9.37
C ARG A 105 -2.14 -11.87 8.86
N VAL A 106 -2.55 -13.10 8.56
CA VAL A 106 -1.67 -14.09 7.94
C VAL A 106 -1.36 -13.74 6.48
N GLY A 107 -2.27 -12.99 5.84
CA GLY A 107 -2.20 -12.52 4.47
C GLY A 107 -3.49 -11.79 4.12
N MET A 108 -3.65 -11.44 2.85
CA MET A 108 -4.88 -10.85 2.34
C MET A 108 -5.69 -11.90 1.59
N HIS A 109 -6.95 -12.08 1.98
CA HIS A 109 -7.90 -12.95 1.29
C HIS A 109 -8.39 -12.29 0.02
N PHE A 110 -8.34 -13.00 -1.09
CA PHE A 110 -9.02 -12.57 -2.32
C PHE A 110 -10.55 -12.54 -2.13
N PHE A 111 -11.18 -11.59 -2.77
CA PHE A 111 -12.66 -11.55 -2.89
C PHE A 111 -13.09 -12.31 -4.14
N GLU A 112 -12.89 -13.62 -4.15
CA GLU A 112 -13.12 -14.50 -5.30
C GLU A 112 -14.59 -14.59 -5.75
N ASP A 113 -15.50 -14.18 -4.88
CA ASP A 113 -16.92 -14.00 -5.19
C ASP A 113 -17.22 -12.71 -5.99
N LEU A 114 -16.29 -11.77 -6.04
CA LEU A 114 -16.42 -10.50 -6.77
C LEU A 114 -15.41 -10.37 -7.92
N VAL A 115 -14.20 -10.88 -7.73
CA VAL A 115 -13.09 -10.74 -8.69
C VAL A 115 -12.33 -12.06 -8.77
N ILE A 116 -12.28 -12.68 -9.95
CA ILE A 116 -11.38 -13.80 -10.20
C ILE A 116 -10.00 -13.21 -10.49
N THR A 117 -8.98 -13.69 -9.76
CA THR A 117 -7.60 -13.25 -9.92
C THR A 117 -6.71 -14.43 -10.28
N GLU A 118 -5.99 -14.33 -11.39
CA GLU A 118 -5.03 -15.34 -11.87
C GLU A 118 -3.63 -14.76 -11.77
N VAL A 119 -2.73 -15.43 -11.04
CA VAL A 119 -1.32 -15.03 -10.88
C VAL A 119 -0.49 -15.77 -11.91
N VAL A 120 0.25 -15.06 -12.75
CA VAL A 120 0.98 -15.64 -13.87
C VAL A 120 2.41 -15.11 -13.99
N ASP A 121 3.25 -15.89 -14.66
CA ASP A 121 4.61 -15.48 -15.07
C ASP A 121 4.60 -14.60 -16.35
N ASP A 122 5.76 -14.24 -16.85
CA ASP A 122 5.97 -13.47 -18.09
C ASP A 122 5.44 -14.18 -19.34
N GLN A 123 5.32 -15.52 -19.28
CA GLN A 123 4.80 -16.38 -20.35
C GLN A 123 3.31 -16.74 -20.16
N TYR A 124 2.62 -16.05 -19.27
CA TYR A 124 1.20 -16.24 -18.96
C TYR A 124 0.85 -17.62 -18.36
N ARG A 125 1.82 -18.31 -17.78
CA ARG A 125 1.59 -19.59 -17.09
C ARG A 125 1.28 -19.34 -15.62
N PRO A 126 0.37 -20.10 -14.99
CA PRO A 126 0.10 -19.99 -13.57
C PRO A 126 1.38 -20.19 -12.73
N VAL A 127 1.54 -19.36 -11.71
CA VAL A 127 2.65 -19.43 -10.76
C VAL A 127 2.21 -20.19 -9.52
N PRO A 128 3.00 -21.15 -9.01
CA PRO A 128 2.65 -21.87 -7.79
C PRO A 128 2.74 -20.98 -6.55
N PRO A 129 2.02 -21.33 -5.47
CA PRO A 129 2.19 -20.66 -4.18
C PRO A 129 3.66 -20.66 -3.72
N GLY A 130 4.07 -19.57 -3.06
CA GLY A 130 5.45 -19.35 -2.60
C GLY A 130 6.35 -18.62 -3.60
N GLU A 131 5.93 -18.49 -4.85
CA GLU A 131 6.64 -17.74 -5.89
C GLU A 131 5.90 -16.47 -6.27
N TYR A 132 6.65 -15.42 -6.63
CA TYR A 132 6.05 -14.19 -7.16
C TYR A 132 5.68 -14.35 -8.63
N GLY A 133 4.44 -13.96 -8.98
CA GLY A 133 4.06 -13.77 -10.37
C GLY A 133 4.58 -12.43 -10.91
N GLU A 134 4.72 -12.37 -12.23
CA GLU A 134 5.12 -11.14 -12.94
C GLU A 134 3.93 -10.22 -13.20
N LYS A 135 2.73 -10.80 -13.26
CA LYS A 135 1.47 -10.13 -13.58
C LYS A 135 0.29 -10.87 -13.00
N ILE A 136 -0.85 -10.20 -13.01
CA ILE A 136 -2.13 -10.81 -12.71
C ILE A 136 -3.14 -10.55 -13.82
N PHE A 137 -4.04 -11.49 -14.02
CA PHE A 137 -5.28 -11.25 -14.76
C PHE A 137 -6.43 -11.11 -13.77
N VAL A 138 -7.29 -10.11 -13.98
CA VAL A 138 -8.48 -9.91 -13.17
C VAL A 138 -9.74 -9.99 -14.02
N THR A 139 -10.75 -10.72 -13.52
CA THR A 139 -12.08 -10.77 -14.11
C THR A 139 -13.10 -10.27 -13.11
N VAL A 140 -13.76 -9.17 -13.44
CA VAL A 140 -14.73 -8.50 -12.54
C VAL A 140 -16.12 -9.07 -12.76
N LEU A 141 -16.68 -9.72 -11.72
CA LEU A 141 -17.96 -10.44 -11.82
C LEU A 141 -19.20 -9.56 -11.64
N PHE A 142 -19.06 -8.38 -11.05
CA PHE A 142 -20.17 -7.50 -10.71
C PHE A 142 -20.38 -6.32 -11.68
N SER A 143 -19.37 -5.97 -12.49
CA SER A 143 -19.45 -4.83 -13.41
C SER A 143 -20.16 -5.21 -14.69
N ARG A 144 -21.32 -4.58 -14.95
CA ARG A 144 -22.12 -4.80 -16.16
C ARG A 144 -21.90 -3.73 -17.24
N THR A 145 -21.47 -2.54 -16.82
CA THR A 145 -21.29 -1.41 -17.75
C THR A 145 -19.97 -1.52 -18.49
N GLN A 146 -18.92 -1.96 -17.80
CA GLN A 146 -17.59 -2.21 -18.36
C GLN A 146 -17.09 -3.54 -17.78
N PRO A 147 -17.49 -4.68 -18.35
CA PRO A 147 -17.02 -5.98 -17.89
C PRO A 147 -15.55 -6.13 -18.26
N LEU A 148 -14.70 -6.31 -17.26
CA LEU A 148 -13.31 -6.69 -17.46
C LEU A 148 -13.18 -8.19 -17.34
N ILE A 149 -12.70 -8.84 -18.40
CA ILE A 149 -12.46 -10.27 -18.47
C ILE A 149 -10.99 -10.49 -18.79
N ARG A 150 -10.25 -11.12 -17.86
CA ARG A 150 -8.82 -11.35 -17.94
C ARG A 150 -8.04 -10.06 -18.30
N TYR A 151 -8.39 -8.99 -17.61
CA TYR A 151 -7.68 -7.71 -17.74
C TYR A 151 -6.31 -7.83 -17.09
N GLU A 152 -5.25 -7.57 -17.84
CA GLU A 152 -3.87 -7.66 -17.40
C GLU A 152 -3.49 -6.47 -16.52
N MET A 153 -2.89 -6.77 -15.38
CA MET A 153 -2.28 -5.81 -14.47
C MET A 153 -0.84 -6.23 -14.18
N SER A 154 0.07 -5.28 -14.11
CA SER A 154 1.51 -5.48 -13.92
C SER A 154 1.92 -5.67 -12.45
N ASP A 155 0.96 -5.96 -11.57
CA ASP A 155 1.24 -6.18 -10.16
C ASP A 155 1.90 -7.55 -9.94
N SER A 156 3.06 -7.56 -9.26
CA SER A 156 3.76 -8.77 -8.85
C SER A 156 3.30 -9.16 -7.45
N ILE A 157 2.60 -10.28 -7.36
CA ILE A 157 2.06 -10.80 -6.11
C ILE A 157 2.46 -12.27 -5.88
N ARG A 158 2.44 -12.70 -4.62
CA ARG A 158 2.74 -14.08 -4.23
C ARG A 158 1.55 -14.69 -3.50
N LEU A 159 1.15 -15.87 -3.99
CA LEU A 159 0.18 -16.72 -3.30
C LEU A 159 0.87 -17.48 -2.16
N THR A 160 0.10 -17.84 -1.13
CA THR A 160 0.57 -18.72 -0.05
C THR A 160 -0.40 -19.86 0.17
N ASP A 161 0.16 -21.03 0.55
CA ASP A 161 -0.60 -22.20 1.00
C ASP A 161 -0.92 -22.17 2.50
N GLU A 162 -0.54 -21.12 3.21
CA GLU A 162 -0.84 -20.97 4.63
C GLU A 162 -2.35 -20.93 4.87
N ILE A 163 -2.78 -21.64 5.90
CA ILE A 163 -4.20 -21.68 6.28
C ILE A 163 -4.47 -20.56 7.30
N CYS A 164 -5.34 -19.64 6.92
CA CYS A 164 -5.78 -18.61 7.84
C CYS A 164 -6.74 -19.19 8.91
N PRO A 165 -6.51 -18.89 10.20
CA PRO A 165 -7.39 -19.33 11.30
C PRO A 165 -8.84 -18.82 11.19
N SER A 166 -9.10 -17.81 10.35
CA SER A 166 -10.45 -17.31 10.10
C SER A 166 -11.39 -18.34 9.46
N GLY A 167 -10.83 -19.44 8.88
CA GLY A 167 -11.61 -20.46 8.19
C GLY A 167 -12.25 -20.02 6.87
N LYS A 168 -11.90 -18.83 6.35
CA LYS A 168 -12.40 -18.39 5.04
C LYS A 168 -11.78 -19.24 3.94
N PRO A 169 -12.57 -19.70 2.97
CA PRO A 169 -12.11 -20.62 1.92
C PRO A 169 -11.38 -19.92 0.76
N TYR A 170 -11.10 -18.63 0.87
CA TYR A 170 -10.50 -17.83 -0.17
C TYR A 170 -8.98 -17.98 -0.18
N ALA A 171 -8.37 -17.96 -1.36
CA ALA A 171 -6.93 -17.96 -1.51
C ALA A 171 -6.31 -16.73 -0.85
N LEU A 172 -5.07 -16.89 -0.36
CA LEU A 172 -4.31 -15.85 0.33
C LEU A 172 -3.16 -15.39 -0.52
N ILE A 173 -2.88 -14.08 -0.44
CA ILE A 173 -1.62 -13.47 -0.85
C ILE A 173 -0.87 -13.01 0.39
N ASP A 174 0.43 -13.30 0.45
CA ASP A 174 1.33 -12.90 1.54
C ASP A 174 2.40 -11.90 1.11
N GLY A 175 2.46 -11.58 -0.18
CA GLY A 175 3.43 -10.63 -0.72
C GLY A 175 2.91 -9.84 -1.92
N ILE A 176 3.19 -8.54 -1.92
CA ILE A 176 3.02 -7.64 -3.05
C ILE A 176 4.33 -6.89 -3.23
N GLN A 177 5.00 -7.05 -4.37
CA GLN A 177 6.27 -6.38 -4.67
C GLN A 177 6.09 -5.02 -5.35
N GLY A 178 4.87 -4.69 -5.74
CA GLY A 178 4.56 -3.51 -6.54
C GLY A 178 4.42 -3.88 -8.02
N ARG A 179 4.49 -2.86 -8.88
CA ARG A 179 4.31 -3.05 -10.33
C ARG A 179 5.61 -3.41 -11.01
N HIS A 180 5.55 -4.35 -11.91
CA HIS A 180 6.71 -4.76 -12.72
C HIS A 180 7.31 -3.57 -13.51
N GLU A 181 6.47 -2.64 -13.98
CA GLU A 181 6.89 -1.44 -14.72
C GLU A 181 7.67 -0.44 -13.85
N GLU A 182 7.59 -0.53 -12.54
CA GLU A 182 8.28 0.35 -11.59
C GLU A 182 9.63 -0.22 -11.12
N VAL A 183 10.01 -1.42 -11.60
CA VAL A 183 11.29 -2.05 -11.29
C VAL A 183 12.42 -1.25 -11.92
N LEU A 184 13.37 -0.82 -11.10
CA LEU A 184 14.57 -0.13 -11.57
C LEU A 184 15.63 -1.16 -11.97
N HIS A 185 16.20 -0.99 -13.14
CA HIS A 185 17.29 -1.81 -13.66
C HIS A 185 18.59 -1.04 -13.58
N LEU A 186 19.45 -1.37 -12.61
CA LEU A 186 20.69 -0.65 -12.36
C LEU A 186 21.92 -1.49 -12.77
N PRO A 187 22.92 -0.87 -13.43
CA PRO A 187 24.17 -1.56 -13.73
C PRO A 187 24.98 -1.76 -12.46
N THR A 188 25.52 -2.95 -12.28
CA THR A 188 26.48 -3.25 -11.21
C THR A 188 27.91 -2.88 -11.65
N PRO A 189 28.86 -2.75 -10.71
CA PRO A 189 30.28 -2.55 -11.05
C PRO A 189 30.87 -3.68 -11.90
N SER A 190 30.29 -4.90 -11.86
CA SER A 190 30.67 -6.04 -12.71
C SER A 190 30.13 -5.96 -14.14
N GLY A 191 29.25 -4.96 -14.44
CA GLY A 191 28.62 -4.81 -15.77
C GLY A 191 27.33 -5.62 -15.93
N GLU A 192 26.87 -6.31 -14.89
CA GLU A 192 25.58 -6.98 -14.85
C GLU A 192 24.46 -5.98 -14.51
N THR A 193 23.22 -6.33 -14.77
CA THR A 193 22.06 -5.52 -14.41
C THR A 193 21.35 -6.16 -13.22
N VAL A 194 21.07 -5.37 -12.19
CA VAL A 194 20.26 -5.78 -11.04
C VAL A 194 18.89 -5.11 -11.13
N ALA A 195 17.84 -5.91 -10.96
CA ALA A 195 16.47 -5.44 -10.83
C ALA A 195 16.19 -5.07 -9.37
N ILE A 196 15.75 -3.84 -9.12
CA ILE A 196 15.40 -3.34 -7.77
C ILE A 196 13.91 -3.02 -7.78
N HIS A 197 13.15 -3.80 -7.02
CA HIS A 197 11.72 -3.55 -6.82
C HIS A 197 11.49 -2.34 -5.90
N PRO A 198 10.40 -1.58 -6.09
CA PRO A 198 10.07 -0.39 -5.28
C PRO A 198 10.08 -0.64 -3.77
N ASN A 199 9.65 -1.83 -3.33
CA ASN A 199 9.60 -2.20 -1.92
C ASN A 199 10.97 -2.14 -1.21
N VAL A 200 12.06 -2.39 -1.94
CA VAL A 200 13.42 -2.29 -1.37
C VAL A 200 13.70 -0.88 -0.86
N PHE A 201 13.17 0.14 -1.53
CA PHE A 201 13.31 1.51 -1.07
C PHE A 201 12.47 1.78 0.17
N HIS A 202 11.28 1.19 0.29
CA HIS A 202 10.46 1.28 1.48
C HIS A 202 11.14 0.65 2.69
N ASP A 203 11.77 -0.53 2.54
CA ASP A 203 12.47 -1.22 3.63
C ASP A 203 13.60 -0.39 4.25
N VAL A 204 14.19 0.52 3.45
CA VAL A 204 15.29 1.37 3.90
C VAL A 204 14.82 2.77 4.27
N LEU A 205 14.02 3.42 3.42
CA LEU A 205 13.70 4.84 3.54
C LEU A 205 12.61 5.12 4.56
N ASP A 206 11.69 4.19 4.80
CA ASP A 206 10.64 4.36 5.80
C ASP A 206 11.17 4.25 7.24
N LEU A 207 12.34 3.65 7.44
CA LEU A 207 13.03 3.63 8.74
C LEU A 207 13.53 5.02 9.17
N ILE A 208 13.57 5.99 8.26
CA ILE A 208 14.12 7.32 8.53
C ILE A 208 12.98 8.28 8.86
N PRO A 209 13.11 9.08 9.93
CA PRO A 209 12.07 10.03 10.32
C PRO A 209 11.99 11.21 9.35
N THR A 210 11.39 10.97 8.19
CA THR A 210 11.13 11.98 7.15
C THR A 210 9.64 12.21 6.97
N GLY A 211 9.26 13.36 6.45
CA GLY A 211 7.89 13.64 6.04
C GLY A 211 7.50 13.00 4.70
N GLY A 212 8.46 12.40 4.00
CA GLY A 212 8.29 11.70 2.73
C GLY A 212 9.59 11.63 1.95
N TRP A 213 9.61 10.76 0.95
CA TRP A 213 10.75 10.56 0.07
C TRP A 213 10.33 10.26 -1.37
N GLN A 214 11.25 10.49 -2.30
CA GLN A 214 11.11 10.10 -3.70
C GLN A 214 12.46 9.66 -4.25
N VAL A 215 12.49 8.53 -4.96
CA VAL A 215 13.66 8.03 -5.68
C VAL A 215 13.48 8.35 -7.16
N ILE A 216 14.48 8.98 -7.76
CA ILE A 216 14.49 9.34 -9.18
C ILE A 216 15.69 8.66 -9.82
N LEU A 217 15.43 7.86 -10.87
CA LEU A 217 16.50 7.30 -11.69
C LEU A 217 17.07 8.39 -12.61
N GLU A 218 18.37 8.60 -12.52
CA GLU A 218 19.13 9.51 -13.39
C GLU A 218 20.17 8.72 -14.21
N PRO A 219 20.67 9.25 -15.32
CA PRO A 219 21.67 8.55 -16.15
C PRO A 219 22.93 8.11 -15.40
N THR A 220 23.27 8.79 -14.30
CA THR A 220 24.50 8.54 -13.52
C THR A 220 24.24 7.88 -12.17
N GLY A 221 22.99 7.52 -11.84
CA GLY A 221 22.64 6.90 -10.56
C GLY A 221 21.25 7.23 -10.08
N LEU A 222 21.04 7.14 -8.76
CA LEU A 222 19.77 7.47 -8.13
C LEU A 222 19.86 8.83 -7.41
N ARG A 223 18.86 9.68 -7.63
CA ARG A 223 18.65 10.88 -6.85
C ARG A 223 17.53 10.65 -5.84
N LEU A 224 17.84 10.88 -4.57
CA LEU A 224 16.89 10.78 -3.49
C LEU A 224 16.45 12.18 -3.06
N LEU A 225 15.14 12.42 -3.07
CA LEU A 225 14.53 13.61 -2.51
C LEU A 225 13.89 13.25 -1.16
N LEU A 226 14.18 14.05 -0.14
CA LEU A 226 13.65 13.85 1.22
C LEU A 226 12.95 15.12 1.69
N VAL A 227 11.81 14.97 2.34
CA VAL A 227 11.05 16.07 2.92
C VAL A 227 11.13 15.98 4.45
N GLY A 228 11.46 17.12 5.09
CA GLY A 228 11.40 17.22 6.55
C GLY A 228 12.47 16.43 7.31
N VAL A 229 13.64 16.20 6.72
CA VAL A 229 14.80 15.61 7.44
C VAL A 229 15.17 16.54 8.60
N ARG A 230 15.10 16.02 9.82
CA ARG A 230 15.23 16.84 11.04
C ARG A 230 16.68 17.13 11.44
N ASN A 231 17.63 16.28 11.04
CA ASN A 231 19.04 16.47 11.36
C ASN A 231 19.99 15.76 10.37
N ARG A 232 21.26 16.15 10.42
CA ARG A 232 22.32 15.64 9.54
C ARG A 232 22.72 14.18 9.85
N ASP A 233 22.47 13.71 11.06
CA ASP A 233 22.80 12.32 11.46
C ASP A 233 21.83 11.33 10.81
N ASP A 234 20.59 11.73 10.60
CA ASP A 234 19.60 10.91 9.87
C ASP A 234 19.98 10.81 8.39
N GLU A 235 20.50 11.89 7.79
CA GLU A 235 21.03 11.89 6.42
C GLU A 235 22.24 10.94 6.27
N LEU A 236 23.16 10.93 7.24
CA LEU A 236 24.33 10.03 7.23
C LEU A 236 23.95 8.56 7.42
N LYS A 237 22.99 8.25 8.28
CA LYS A 237 22.45 6.88 8.44
C LYS A 237 21.84 6.37 7.14
N LEU A 238 21.10 7.21 6.46
CA LEU A 238 20.50 6.92 5.15
C LEU A 238 21.56 6.59 4.11
N LEU A 239 22.58 7.42 3.96
CA LEU A 239 23.67 7.20 3.02
C LEU A 239 24.45 5.90 3.32
N SER A 240 24.50 5.46 4.59
CA SER A 240 25.12 4.19 4.96
C SER A 240 24.24 2.98 4.68
N ALA A 241 22.92 3.12 4.73
CA ALA A 241 21.95 2.06 4.47
C ALA A 241 21.70 1.82 2.96
N LEU A 242 21.98 2.83 2.12
CA LEU A 242 21.86 2.75 0.66
C LEU A 242 23.14 2.28 -0.04
N ARG A 243 24.21 1.97 0.67
CA ARG A 243 25.48 1.43 0.16
C ARG A 243 25.54 -0.08 0.27
#